data_87e19117f5e6f55e32bbcccb2855fb3a
#
_entry.id   87e19117f5e6f55e32bbcccb2855fb3a
#
_cell.length_a   1.000
_cell.length_b   1.000
_cell.length_c   1.000
_cell.angle_alpha   90.00
_cell.angle_beta   90.00
_cell.angle_gamma   90.00
#
_symmetry.space_group_name_H-M   'P 1'
#
loop_
_entity.id
_entity.type
_entity.pdbx_description
1 polymer ?
#
loop_
_entity_poly.entity_id
_entity_poly.type
_entity_poly.pdbx_seq_one_letter_code
_entity_poly.pdbx_strand_id
1 'polypeptide(L)'
;MSPLAARQSPSETSAFFQVVDAFDDGFSYAYSPSIILKDGTYHVFFCSEGGGNYPSWDAIRYTTSTDGETWSRPKVVLQATAKNGEDMAACDPSLVFYQGFYYLYYTSALTTASKTYQGVIQVARSVSIDGPYLTFTQRRTWENTPTDPNVLIYPLEMHCAQPSGYGAGQQSVIVQNGQLLMWYTDDSVFVSGQPQVKTYMLQSSDPVAWAPEGTHATNLVNQASIDVKFDLSQSQFMMIRVENEFSSTSYLARSYSSDGMSWTAPQAVYPSGQFPQYAHDAGIAGDEIGNVASPSALVGFGVPYGLADADNWGHWDLYAGYVDPP
;
A
#
# COMPACT_ATOMS: atom_id res chain seq x y z
N MET A 1 -3.90 -20.32 -28.24
CA MET A 1 -4.25 -20.58 -26.83
C MET A 1 -3.21 -21.52 -26.28
N SER A 2 -2.19 -21.01 -25.58
CA SER A 2 -1.23 -21.86 -24.85
C SER A 2 -1.94 -22.43 -23.60
N PRO A 3 -1.69 -23.67 -23.22
CA PRO A 3 -2.25 -24.23 -22.00
C PRO A 3 -1.75 -23.41 -20.80
N LEU A 4 -2.67 -22.96 -19.97
CA LEU A 4 -2.38 -22.39 -18.65
C LEU A 4 -1.44 -23.37 -17.91
N ALA A 5 -0.26 -22.90 -17.54
CA ALA A 5 0.63 -23.66 -16.68
C ALA A 5 -0.12 -23.99 -15.38
N ALA A 6 -0.05 -25.24 -14.96
CA ALA A 6 -0.70 -25.68 -13.73
C ALA A 6 -0.20 -24.84 -12.56
N ARG A 7 -1.13 -24.26 -11.80
CA ARG A 7 -0.85 -23.56 -10.54
C ARG A 7 -0.02 -24.47 -9.64
N GLN A 8 1.13 -24.03 -9.22
CA GLN A 8 1.82 -24.61 -8.07
C GLN A 8 1.20 -23.98 -6.83
N SER A 9 0.23 -24.65 -6.22
CA SER A 9 -0.19 -24.30 -4.87
C SER A 9 1.01 -24.40 -3.93
N PRO A 10 1.22 -23.46 -3.01
CA PRO A 10 2.22 -23.61 -1.95
C PRO A 10 2.00 -24.96 -1.26
N SER A 11 3.07 -25.66 -0.90
CA SER A 11 2.96 -26.91 -0.16
C SER A 11 2.26 -26.66 1.17
N GLU A 12 1.41 -27.58 1.65
CA GLU A 12 0.62 -27.51 2.90
C GLU A 12 1.46 -27.31 4.20
N THR A 13 2.76 -27.04 4.08
CA THR A 13 3.69 -26.73 5.18
C THR A 13 4.20 -25.31 5.15
N SER A 14 3.63 -24.42 4.33
CA SER A 14 4.12 -23.04 4.26
C SER A 14 3.60 -22.23 5.47
N ALA A 15 4.47 -21.39 6.04
CA ALA A 15 4.10 -20.41 7.06
C ALA A 15 3.14 -19.33 6.52
N PHE A 16 2.75 -19.43 5.25
CA PHE A 16 1.95 -18.46 4.52
C PHE A 16 0.71 -19.12 3.91
N PHE A 17 -0.38 -18.38 3.90
CA PHE A 17 -1.67 -18.79 3.34
C PHE A 17 -2.21 -17.71 2.40
N GLN A 18 -3.04 -18.13 1.46
CA GLN A 18 -3.68 -17.24 0.50
C GLN A 18 -4.87 -16.52 1.15
N VAL A 19 -4.87 -15.20 1.09
CA VAL A 19 -5.97 -14.34 1.56
C VAL A 19 -6.96 -14.11 0.44
N VAL A 20 -6.46 -13.85 -0.77
CA VAL A 20 -7.26 -13.59 -1.97
C VAL A 20 -6.65 -14.33 -3.13
N ASP A 21 -7.46 -15.14 -3.78
CA ASP A 21 -7.18 -15.69 -5.11
C ASP A 21 -7.82 -14.76 -6.13
N ALA A 22 -7.00 -13.91 -6.75
CA ALA A 22 -7.50 -12.88 -7.64
C ALA A 22 -8.26 -13.48 -8.83
N PHE A 23 -7.76 -14.57 -9.40
CA PHE A 23 -8.38 -15.20 -10.55
C PHE A 23 -9.72 -15.86 -10.22
N ASP A 24 -9.80 -16.60 -9.10
CA ASP A 24 -11.04 -17.28 -8.69
C ASP A 24 -12.09 -16.28 -8.19
N ASP A 25 -11.67 -15.14 -7.65
CA ASP A 25 -12.55 -14.03 -7.27
C ASP A 25 -12.98 -13.14 -8.45
N GLY A 26 -12.43 -13.36 -9.64
CA GLY A 26 -12.85 -12.75 -10.90
C GLY A 26 -12.20 -11.41 -11.22
N PHE A 27 -10.96 -11.19 -10.79
CA PHE A 27 -10.10 -10.07 -11.16
C PHE A 27 -8.65 -10.53 -11.36
N SER A 28 -7.78 -9.66 -11.90
CA SER A 28 -6.46 -10.09 -12.37
C SER A 28 -5.39 -10.10 -11.30
N TYR A 29 -5.50 -9.24 -10.26
CA TYR A 29 -4.46 -9.10 -9.25
C TYR A 29 -4.96 -8.60 -7.90
N ALA A 30 -4.22 -8.94 -6.83
CA ALA A 30 -4.41 -8.48 -5.46
C ALA A 30 -3.03 -8.30 -4.78
N TYR A 31 -2.70 -7.07 -4.34
CA TYR A 31 -1.44 -6.74 -3.69
C TYR A 31 -1.52 -5.46 -2.85
N SER A 32 -0.42 -5.01 -2.26
CA SER A 32 -0.30 -3.77 -1.47
C SER A 32 -1.35 -3.66 -0.35
N PRO A 33 -1.31 -4.56 0.65
CA PRO A 33 -2.33 -4.60 1.68
C PRO A 33 -2.12 -3.54 2.77
N SER A 34 -3.23 -2.92 3.21
CA SER A 34 -3.34 -2.21 4.49
C SER A 34 -4.23 -3.02 5.42
N ILE A 35 -3.72 -3.40 6.60
CA ILE A 35 -4.38 -4.35 7.51
C ILE A 35 -4.67 -3.69 8.83
N ILE A 36 -5.94 -3.70 9.23
CA ILE A 36 -6.42 -3.23 10.53
C ILE A 36 -7.01 -4.39 11.32
N LEU A 37 -6.56 -4.57 12.56
CA LEU A 37 -7.18 -5.46 13.52
C LEU A 37 -8.07 -4.65 14.46
N LYS A 38 -9.39 -4.83 14.34
CA LYS A 38 -10.38 -4.15 15.15
C LYS A 38 -11.38 -5.14 15.72
N ASP A 39 -11.60 -5.09 17.03
CA ASP A 39 -12.59 -5.92 17.73
C ASP A 39 -12.49 -7.43 17.38
N GLY A 40 -11.25 -7.93 17.22
CA GLY A 40 -10.96 -9.32 16.86
C GLY A 40 -11.19 -9.66 15.38
N THR A 41 -11.48 -8.68 14.54
CA THR A 41 -11.67 -8.85 13.10
C THR A 41 -10.52 -8.19 12.34
N TYR A 42 -9.91 -8.92 11.42
CA TYR A 42 -8.99 -8.35 10.43
C TYR A 42 -9.79 -7.71 9.31
N HIS A 43 -9.45 -6.49 9.00
CA HIS A 43 -9.96 -5.69 7.88
C HIS A 43 -8.81 -5.44 6.93
N VAL A 44 -8.86 -6.00 5.72
CA VAL A 44 -7.78 -5.89 4.73
C VAL A 44 -8.26 -5.10 3.53
N PHE A 45 -7.56 -4.02 3.26
CA PHE A 45 -7.69 -3.20 2.06
C PHE A 45 -6.52 -3.51 1.14
N PHE A 46 -6.75 -3.65 -0.14
CA PHE A 46 -5.70 -4.01 -1.08
C PHE A 46 -5.97 -3.45 -2.47
N CYS A 47 -4.91 -3.27 -3.23
CA CYS A 47 -4.95 -2.89 -4.63
C CYS A 47 -5.42 -4.05 -5.49
N SER A 48 -6.31 -3.81 -6.43
CA SER A 48 -6.77 -4.79 -7.41
C SER A 48 -7.24 -4.13 -8.69
N GLU A 49 -7.50 -4.95 -9.71
CA GLU A 49 -8.09 -4.47 -10.94
C GLU A 49 -9.45 -3.78 -10.70
N GLY A 50 -9.62 -2.60 -11.28
CA GLY A 50 -10.88 -1.86 -11.29
C GLY A 50 -11.88 -2.54 -12.21
N GLY A 51 -12.97 -3.09 -11.66
CA GLY A 51 -14.07 -3.63 -12.45
C GLY A 51 -14.90 -2.52 -13.08
N GLY A 52 -15.00 -2.44 -14.42
CA GLY A 52 -15.89 -1.52 -15.10
C GLY A 52 -15.50 -1.20 -16.54
N ASN A 53 -16.40 -0.54 -17.27
CA ASN A 53 -16.22 -0.16 -18.69
C ASN A 53 -15.23 1.01 -18.92
N TYR A 54 -14.37 1.31 -17.98
CA TYR A 54 -13.37 2.38 -18.03
C TYR A 54 -11.97 1.86 -17.74
N PRO A 55 -10.95 2.49 -18.32
CA PRO A 55 -9.57 2.16 -18.04
C PRO A 55 -9.12 2.73 -16.67
N SER A 56 -9.88 2.50 -15.61
CA SER A 56 -9.33 2.57 -14.26
C SER A 56 -8.49 1.33 -14.11
N TRP A 57 -7.19 1.48 -13.99
CA TRP A 57 -6.30 0.35 -13.86
C TRP A 57 -6.51 -0.32 -12.52
N ASP A 58 -6.67 0.47 -11.46
CA ASP A 58 -6.71 -0.03 -10.10
C ASP A 58 -7.96 0.42 -9.35
N ALA A 59 -8.38 -0.41 -8.42
CA ALA A 59 -9.38 -0.11 -7.41
C ALA A 59 -8.93 -0.67 -6.07
N ILE A 60 -9.41 -0.09 -4.98
CA ILE A 60 -9.20 -0.65 -3.65
C ILE A 60 -10.36 -1.57 -3.33
N ARG A 61 -10.02 -2.82 -3.03
CA ARG A 61 -10.93 -3.83 -2.51
C ARG A 61 -10.73 -4.02 -1.03
N TYR A 62 -11.70 -4.66 -0.42
CA TYR A 62 -11.79 -4.91 1.00
C TYR A 62 -12.31 -6.31 1.27
N THR A 63 -11.66 -7.00 2.21
CA THR A 63 -12.08 -8.29 2.74
C THR A 63 -11.88 -8.34 4.25
N THR A 64 -12.52 -9.30 4.94
CA THR A 64 -12.44 -9.46 6.39
C THR A 64 -12.26 -10.91 6.78
N SER A 65 -11.64 -11.10 7.95
CA SER A 65 -11.55 -12.40 8.62
C SER A 65 -11.61 -12.23 10.14
N THR A 66 -12.25 -13.16 10.84
CA THR A 66 -12.27 -13.23 12.31
C THR A 66 -11.29 -14.24 12.87
N ASP A 67 -10.71 -15.08 12.04
CA ASP A 67 -9.76 -16.14 12.42
C ASP A 67 -8.38 -15.96 11.74
N GLY A 68 -8.27 -15.06 10.76
CA GLY A 68 -7.06 -14.85 9.96
C GLY A 68 -6.85 -15.88 8.85
N GLU A 69 -7.75 -16.88 8.72
CA GLU A 69 -7.63 -17.99 7.77
C GLU A 69 -8.77 -17.99 6.75
N THR A 70 -9.99 -17.73 7.20
CA THR A 70 -11.19 -17.71 6.36
C THR A 70 -11.58 -16.26 6.05
N TRP A 71 -11.62 -15.93 4.77
CA TRP A 71 -11.82 -14.55 4.31
C TRP A 71 -13.16 -14.35 3.62
N SER A 72 -13.78 -13.21 3.85
CA SER A 72 -15.00 -12.82 3.14
C SER A 72 -14.69 -12.56 1.66
N ARG A 73 -15.71 -12.70 0.79
CA ARG A 73 -15.53 -12.35 -0.62
C ARG A 73 -15.15 -10.87 -0.76
N PRO A 74 -14.09 -10.54 -1.50
CA PRO A 74 -13.65 -9.16 -1.69
C PRO A 74 -14.71 -8.28 -2.38
N LYS A 75 -14.88 -7.04 -1.87
CA LYS A 75 -15.74 -6.01 -2.49
C LYS A 75 -14.94 -4.75 -2.81
N VAL A 76 -15.25 -4.06 -3.90
CA VAL A 76 -14.69 -2.74 -4.21
C VAL A 76 -15.23 -1.72 -3.20
N VAL A 77 -14.33 -0.96 -2.57
CA VAL A 77 -14.68 0.11 -1.62
C VAL A 77 -14.29 1.49 -2.12
N LEU A 78 -13.32 1.57 -3.02
CA LEU A 78 -12.91 2.80 -3.68
C LEU A 78 -12.48 2.49 -5.11
N GLN A 79 -12.92 3.31 -6.04
CA GLN A 79 -12.60 3.19 -7.46
C GLN A 79 -12.18 4.56 -7.99
N ALA A 80 -11.19 4.58 -8.88
CA ALA A 80 -10.80 5.77 -9.60
C ALA A 80 -11.96 6.30 -10.46
N THR A 81 -12.08 7.60 -10.56
CA THR A 81 -13.24 8.26 -11.23
C THR A 81 -12.95 8.76 -12.64
N ALA A 82 -11.88 8.36 -13.22
CA ALA A 82 -11.28 8.63 -14.55
C ALA A 82 -12.14 9.31 -15.62
N LYS A 83 -12.69 10.50 -15.38
CA LYS A 83 -13.43 11.22 -16.44
C LYS A 83 -12.57 12.15 -17.28
N ASN A 84 -11.39 12.57 -16.82
CA ASN A 84 -10.56 13.56 -17.51
C ASN A 84 -9.05 13.25 -17.52
N GLY A 85 -8.65 11.99 -17.23
CA GLY A 85 -7.25 11.62 -17.21
C GLY A 85 -6.48 12.04 -15.94
N GLU A 86 -7.19 12.54 -14.91
CA GLU A 86 -6.57 13.06 -13.70
C GLU A 86 -6.75 12.14 -12.47
N ASP A 87 -7.41 11.00 -12.61
CA ASP A 87 -7.65 10.02 -11.55
C ASP A 87 -7.84 8.64 -12.18
N MET A 88 -6.74 7.98 -12.52
CA MET A 88 -6.79 6.73 -13.29
C MET A 88 -6.57 5.48 -12.44
N ALA A 89 -6.12 5.64 -11.20
CA ALA A 89 -5.82 4.53 -10.30
C ALA A 89 -6.25 4.85 -8.87
N ALA A 90 -6.63 3.82 -8.15
CA ALA A 90 -6.78 3.86 -6.70
C ALA A 90 -6.09 2.61 -6.14
N CYS A 91 -4.84 2.76 -5.72
CA CYS A 91 -3.96 1.69 -5.29
C CYS A 91 -3.23 2.05 -3.99
N ASP A 92 -2.40 1.16 -3.48
CA ASP A 92 -1.57 1.34 -2.30
C ASP A 92 -2.34 1.95 -1.12
N PRO A 93 -3.39 1.29 -0.64
CA PRO A 93 -4.21 1.83 0.43
C PRO A 93 -3.43 1.95 1.74
N SER A 94 -3.67 3.03 2.48
CA SER A 94 -3.29 3.15 3.88
C SER A 94 -4.46 3.71 4.67
N LEU A 95 -5.03 2.88 5.55
CA LEU A 95 -6.20 3.25 6.34
C LEU A 95 -5.80 3.65 7.76
N VAL A 96 -6.39 4.74 8.25
CA VAL A 96 -6.23 5.19 9.62
C VAL A 96 -7.51 5.83 10.15
N PHE A 97 -7.83 5.61 11.42
CA PHE A 97 -8.94 6.30 12.11
C PHE A 97 -8.43 7.57 12.79
N TYR A 98 -9.06 8.70 12.48
CA TYR A 98 -8.69 9.99 13.03
C TYR A 98 -9.92 10.91 13.18
N GLN A 99 -10.10 11.51 14.35
CA GLN A 99 -11.16 12.48 14.62
C GLN A 99 -12.58 12.05 14.17
N GLY A 100 -12.92 10.76 14.38
CA GLY A 100 -14.25 10.23 14.11
C GLY A 100 -14.48 9.72 12.69
N PHE A 101 -13.45 9.68 11.85
CA PHE A 101 -13.51 9.17 10.50
C PHE A 101 -12.38 8.20 10.21
N TYR A 102 -12.62 7.21 9.33
CA TYR A 102 -11.61 6.42 8.65
C TYR A 102 -11.13 7.19 7.43
N TYR A 103 -9.86 7.52 7.38
CA TYR A 103 -9.20 8.13 6.23
C TYR A 103 -8.42 7.06 5.48
N LEU A 104 -8.79 6.86 4.22
CA LEU A 104 -8.14 5.96 3.29
C LEU A 104 -7.28 6.80 2.35
N TYR A 105 -5.99 6.85 2.63
CA TYR A 105 -5.00 7.44 1.73
C TYR A 105 -4.66 6.43 0.65
N TYR A 106 -4.46 6.88 -0.57
CA TYR A 106 -4.19 6.00 -1.69
C TYR A 106 -3.33 6.69 -2.75
N THR A 107 -2.60 5.87 -3.51
CA THR A 107 -1.91 6.33 -4.71
C THR A 107 -2.89 6.38 -5.86
N SER A 108 -2.93 7.51 -6.54
CA SER A 108 -3.60 7.70 -7.82
C SER A 108 -2.57 8.00 -8.90
N ALA A 109 -2.94 7.91 -10.15
CA ALA A 109 -2.08 8.23 -11.28
C ALA A 109 -2.66 9.38 -12.09
N LEU A 110 -1.88 10.46 -12.25
CA LEU A 110 -2.23 11.55 -13.14
C LEU A 110 -1.78 11.26 -14.57
N THR A 111 -2.65 11.50 -15.54
CA THR A 111 -2.25 11.53 -16.93
C THR A 111 -1.67 12.89 -17.26
N THR A 112 -0.41 12.93 -17.66
CA THR A 112 0.18 14.16 -18.21
C THR A 112 -0.23 14.35 -19.67
N ALA A 113 -0.06 15.55 -20.21
CA ALA A 113 -0.34 15.86 -21.63
C ALA A 113 0.46 14.98 -22.61
N SER A 114 1.57 14.39 -22.19
CA SER A 114 2.40 13.43 -22.92
C SER A 114 1.95 11.98 -22.77
N LYS A 115 0.83 11.71 -22.07
CA LYS A 115 0.35 10.36 -21.69
C LYS A 115 1.32 9.58 -20.79
N THR A 116 2.20 10.24 -20.09
CA THR A 116 2.98 9.67 -19.00
C THR A 116 2.15 9.72 -17.72
N TYR A 117 2.17 8.62 -16.96
CA TYR A 117 1.48 8.53 -15.70
C TYR A 117 2.46 8.86 -14.58
N GLN A 118 2.01 9.63 -13.61
CA GLN A 118 2.77 9.88 -12.38
C GLN A 118 1.88 9.67 -11.18
N GLY A 119 2.37 8.91 -10.23
CA GLY A 119 1.73 8.68 -8.94
C GLY A 119 1.60 9.98 -8.15
N VAL A 120 0.46 10.13 -7.51
CA VAL A 120 0.13 11.20 -6.58
C VAL A 120 -0.65 10.62 -5.41
N ILE A 121 -0.64 11.29 -4.26
CA ILE A 121 -1.39 10.83 -3.11
C ILE A 121 -2.70 11.60 -2.99
N GLN A 122 -3.78 10.85 -2.83
CA GLN A 122 -5.13 11.34 -2.59
C GLN A 122 -5.72 10.74 -1.31
N VAL A 123 -6.92 11.17 -0.91
CA VAL A 123 -7.61 10.66 0.27
C VAL A 123 -9.12 10.56 0.06
N ALA A 124 -9.68 9.49 0.61
CA ALA A 124 -11.11 9.34 0.81
C ALA A 124 -11.40 9.12 2.30
N ARG A 125 -12.63 9.36 2.75
CA ARG A 125 -13.03 9.09 4.14
C ARG A 125 -14.40 8.44 4.26
N SER A 126 -14.61 7.75 5.38
CA SER A 126 -15.89 7.18 5.76
C SER A 126 -16.09 7.26 7.28
N VAL A 127 -17.33 7.18 7.74
CA VAL A 127 -17.66 6.97 9.16
C VAL A 127 -17.60 5.50 9.56
N SER A 128 -17.65 4.59 8.59
CA SER A 128 -17.55 3.14 8.79
C SER A 128 -16.29 2.60 8.12
N ILE A 129 -15.64 1.62 8.75
CA ILE A 129 -14.42 1.01 8.23
C ILE A 129 -14.62 0.34 6.86
N ASP A 130 -15.81 -0.16 6.59
CA ASP A 130 -16.15 -0.84 5.33
C ASP A 130 -16.79 0.09 4.26
N GLY A 131 -16.76 1.40 4.48
CA GLY A 131 -17.30 2.43 3.59
C GLY A 131 -18.78 2.75 3.81
N PRO A 132 -19.45 3.48 2.89
CA PRO A 132 -18.88 4.00 1.66
C PRO A 132 -17.85 5.11 1.91
N TYR A 133 -16.81 5.15 1.08
CA TYR A 133 -15.77 6.17 1.12
C TYR A 133 -16.11 7.33 0.19
N LEU A 134 -15.94 8.55 0.69
CA LEU A 134 -16.10 9.79 -0.06
C LEU A 134 -14.73 10.39 -0.33
N THR A 135 -14.41 10.67 -1.59
CA THR A 135 -13.14 11.27 -2.01
C THR A 135 -13.14 12.78 -1.74
N PHE A 136 -12.00 13.30 -1.29
CA PHE A 136 -11.79 14.72 -1.12
C PHE A 136 -11.57 15.41 -2.47
N THR A 137 -12.24 16.55 -2.69
CA THR A 137 -12.27 17.26 -3.96
C THR A 137 -11.47 18.56 -3.94
N GLN A 138 -11.12 19.10 -5.13
CA GLN A 138 -10.50 20.43 -5.27
C GLN A 138 -11.36 21.55 -4.70
N ARG A 139 -12.70 21.36 -4.68
CA ARG A 139 -13.66 22.28 -4.03
C ARG A 139 -13.67 22.18 -2.53
N ARG A 140 -12.79 21.32 -1.95
CA ARG A 140 -12.70 21.04 -0.50
C ARG A 140 -13.98 20.43 0.09
N THR A 141 -14.65 19.59 -0.68
CA THR A 141 -15.83 18.80 -0.30
C THR A 141 -15.50 17.30 -0.33
N TRP A 142 -16.38 16.51 0.26
CA TRP A 142 -16.29 15.05 0.26
C TRP A 142 -17.42 14.49 -0.58
N GLU A 143 -17.09 13.79 -1.65
CA GLU A 143 -18.07 13.34 -2.65
C GLU A 143 -17.85 11.87 -3.02
N ASN A 144 -18.95 11.22 -3.39
CA ASN A 144 -18.91 9.92 -4.00
C ASN A 144 -18.63 10.09 -5.51
N THR A 145 -17.59 9.44 -6.03
CA THR A 145 -17.19 9.52 -7.44
C THR A 145 -17.05 10.95 -7.98
N PRO A 146 -16.22 11.82 -7.38
CA PRO A 146 -16.03 13.20 -7.86
C PRO A 146 -15.36 13.23 -9.23
N THR A 147 -15.57 14.32 -9.96
CA THR A 147 -14.90 14.60 -11.24
C THR A 147 -13.64 15.44 -11.07
N ASP A 148 -13.35 15.91 -9.85
CA ASP A 148 -12.27 16.81 -9.50
C ASP A 148 -11.61 16.39 -8.16
N PRO A 149 -11.05 15.15 -8.07
CA PRO A 149 -10.38 14.73 -6.86
C PRO A 149 -9.20 15.65 -6.54
N ASN A 150 -8.95 15.87 -5.24
CA ASN A 150 -7.85 16.72 -4.80
C ASN A 150 -6.58 15.90 -4.60
N VAL A 151 -5.50 16.34 -5.20
CA VAL A 151 -4.18 15.80 -4.92
C VAL A 151 -3.63 16.43 -3.65
N LEU A 152 -3.25 15.60 -2.68
CA LEU A 152 -2.63 16.04 -1.43
C LEU A 152 -1.12 16.20 -1.57
N ILE A 153 -0.48 15.25 -2.26
CA ILE A 153 0.96 15.22 -2.48
C ILE A 153 1.24 14.95 -3.95
N TYR A 154 1.96 15.88 -4.56
CA TYR A 154 2.54 15.74 -5.88
C TYR A 154 3.97 15.22 -5.80
N PRO A 155 4.49 14.55 -6.83
CA PRO A 155 5.93 14.29 -6.95
C PRO A 155 6.75 15.56 -6.81
N LEU A 156 7.92 15.45 -6.21
CA LEU A 156 8.83 16.59 -6.03
C LEU A 156 9.28 17.19 -7.36
N GLU A 157 9.46 16.34 -8.37
CA GLU A 157 9.77 16.75 -9.73
C GLU A 157 8.75 16.17 -10.71
N MET A 158 7.93 17.05 -11.30
CA MET A 158 6.96 16.68 -12.33
C MET A 158 7.66 16.61 -13.70
N HIS A 159 8.11 15.43 -14.10
CA HIS A 159 8.74 15.24 -15.41
C HIS A 159 7.70 14.89 -16.47
N CYS A 160 7.14 15.91 -17.12
CA CYS A 160 6.19 15.72 -18.23
C CYS A 160 6.79 15.01 -19.47
N ALA A 161 8.06 14.68 -19.50
CA ALA A 161 8.79 14.21 -20.69
C ALA A 161 9.59 12.91 -20.49
N GLN A 162 9.68 12.34 -19.29
CA GLN A 162 10.45 11.13 -19.06
C GLN A 162 9.50 9.96 -18.68
N PRO A 163 9.59 8.80 -19.33
CA PRO A 163 8.68 7.67 -19.13
C PRO A 163 9.05 6.78 -17.92
N SER A 164 9.92 7.22 -17.03
CA SER A 164 10.49 6.39 -15.99
C SER A 164 10.50 7.08 -14.63
N GLY A 165 9.46 6.95 -13.90
CA GLY A 165 9.31 7.34 -12.51
C GLY A 165 7.89 7.06 -12.08
N TYR A 166 7.72 6.32 -10.99
CA TYR A 166 6.41 6.03 -10.41
C TYR A 166 5.74 7.32 -9.92
N GLY A 167 6.53 8.28 -9.44
CA GLY A 167 6.08 9.53 -8.84
C GLY A 167 6.01 9.44 -7.32
N ALA A 168 4.99 10.06 -6.70
CA ALA A 168 4.74 10.00 -5.26
C ALA A 168 3.64 9.00 -4.96
N GLY A 169 3.86 8.10 -3.97
CA GLY A 169 2.86 7.10 -3.60
C GLY A 169 3.34 6.13 -2.54
N GLN A 170 2.70 4.95 -2.47
CA GLN A 170 3.03 3.86 -1.54
C GLN A 170 3.12 4.36 -0.09
N GLN A 171 2.12 5.14 0.31
CA GLN A 171 2.11 5.80 1.59
C GLN A 171 1.70 4.86 2.72
N SER A 172 2.32 5.03 3.89
CA SER A 172 1.88 4.46 5.16
C SER A 172 1.54 5.59 6.13
N VAL A 173 0.36 5.55 6.73
CA VAL A 173 -0.14 6.61 7.62
C VAL A 173 -0.56 6.02 8.96
N ILE A 174 -0.13 6.65 10.04
CA ILE A 174 -0.54 6.32 11.41
C ILE A 174 -0.91 7.58 12.19
N VAL A 175 -1.55 7.41 13.35
CA VAL A 175 -1.73 8.49 14.32
C VAL A 175 -0.81 8.26 15.51
N GLN A 176 0.03 9.24 15.82
CA GLN A 176 0.88 9.22 17.00
C GLN A 176 0.80 10.55 17.73
N ASN A 177 0.58 10.51 19.05
CA ASN A 177 0.41 11.71 19.89
C ASN A 177 -0.65 12.70 19.39
N GLY A 178 -1.75 12.17 18.81
CA GLY A 178 -2.85 12.98 18.28
C GLY A 178 -2.56 13.65 16.94
N GLN A 179 -1.49 13.29 16.27
CA GLN A 179 -1.13 13.79 14.93
C GLN A 179 -1.01 12.66 13.94
N LEU A 180 -1.30 12.95 12.69
CA LEU A 180 -1.07 12.07 11.56
C LEU A 180 0.40 12.13 11.15
N LEU A 181 1.02 10.98 10.99
CA LEU A 181 2.35 10.80 10.42
C LEU A 181 2.20 10.00 9.14
N MET A 182 2.80 10.46 8.05
CA MET A 182 2.79 9.80 6.75
C MET A 182 4.22 9.58 6.29
N TRP A 183 4.53 8.35 5.92
CA TRP A 183 5.71 8.01 5.11
C TRP A 183 5.24 7.75 3.69
N TYR A 184 5.96 8.23 2.70
CA TYR A 184 5.65 7.97 1.31
C TYR A 184 6.93 7.90 0.48
N THR A 185 6.85 7.19 -0.62
CA THR A 185 7.93 7.05 -1.59
C THR A 185 7.78 8.07 -2.71
N ASP A 186 8.89 8.66 -3.14
CA ASP A 186 8.97 9.51 -4.33
C ASP A 186 10.22 9.14 -5.13
N ASP A 187 10.04 8.74 -6.37
CA ASP A 187 11.10 8.39 -7.31
C ASP A 187 11.18 9.36 -8.49
N SER A 188 10.53 10.52 -8.38
CA SER A 188 10.52 11.54 -9.42
C SER A 188 11.84 12.27 -9.61
N VAL A 189 12.73 12.25 -8.60
CA VAL A 189 14.03 12.90 -8.66
C VAL A 189 15.04 12.04 -9.41
N PHE A 190 15.68 12.59 -10.44
CA PHE A 190 16.69 11.91 -11.24
C PHE A 190 18.07 12.41 -10.92
N VAL A 191 19.02 11.51 -10.64
CA VAL A 191 20.44 11.81 -10.49
C VAL A 191 21.23 11.04 -11.54
N SER A 192 21.95 11.76 -12.40
CA SER A 192 22.70 11.15 -13.52
C SER A 192 21.83 10.28 -14.45
N GLY A 193 20.56 10.65 -14.64
CA GLY A 193 19.63 9.97 -15.52
C GLY A 193 19.00 8.68 -14.95
N GLN A 194 19.21 8.41 -13.66
CA GLN A 194 18.57 7.32 -12.94
C GLN A 194 17.59 7.86 -11.89
N PRO A 195 16.39 7.26 -11.75
CA PRO A 195 15.47 7.63 -10.68
C PRO A 195 16.10 7.34 -9.30
N GLN A 196 15.87 8.24 -8.37
CA GLN A 196 16.31 8.11 -6.98
C GLN A 196 15.07 7.84 -6.13
N VAL A 197 14.84 6.61 -5.78
CA VAL A 197 13.76 6.26 -4.84
C VAL A 197 14.12 6.79 -3.45
N LYS A 198 13.28 7.65 -2.91
CA LYS A 198 13.44 8.21 -1.56
C LYS A 198 12.15 8.10 -0.79
N THR A 199 12.28 7.81 0.49
CA THR A 199 11.17 7.84 1.43
C THR A 199 11.20 9.14 2.22
N TYR A 200 10.06 9.79 2.30
CA TYR A 200 9.85 11.02 3.03
C TYR A 200 8.87 10.81 4.17
N MET A 201 9.00 11.61 5.23
CA MET A 201 8.07 11.65 6.35
C MET A 201 7.44 13.04 6.44
N LEU A 202 6.13 13.07 6.61
CA LEU A 202 5.33 14.26 6.86
C LEU A 202 4.53 14.11 8.15
N GLN A 203 4.22 15.24 8.78
CA GLN A 203 3.36 15.32 9.96
C GLN A 203 2.26 16.36 9.73
N SER A 204 1.02 16.04 10.14
CA SER A 204 -0.11 16.96 10.07
C SER A 204 -1.13 16.71 11.18
N SER A 205 -1.83 17.76 11.60
CA SER A 205 -3.06 17.66 12.39
C SER A 205 -4.34 17.78 11.54
N ASP A 206 -4.19 18.05 10.25
CA ASP A 206 -5.30 18.13 9.29
C ASP A 206 -5.13 17.01 8.24
N PRO A 207 -6.11 16.11 8.12
CA PRO A 207 -5.99 14.95 7.21
C PRO A 207 -5.93 15.32 5.72
N VAL A 208 -6.21 16.56 5.36
CA VAL A 208 -6.21 17.03 3.97
C VAL A 208 -5.22 18.18 3.71
N ALA A 209 -4.44 18.57 4.71
CA ALA A 209 -3.43 19.62 4.58
C ALA A 209 -2.05 19.08 5.00
N TRP A 210 -1.29 18.67 4.02
CA TRP A 210 0.08 18.18 4.19
C TRP A 210 1.05 19.21 3.62
N ALA A 211 1.93 19.77 4.47
CA ALA A 211 2.85 20.83 4.07
C ALA A 211 4.13 20.22 3.48
N PRO A 212 4.40 20.39 2.18
CA PRO A 212 5.64 19.89 1.56
C PRO A 212 6.92 20.48 2.20
N GLU A 213 6.82 21.70 2.74
CA GLU A 213 7.94 22.35 3.44
C GLU A 213 8.36 21.63 4.74
N GLY A 214 7.48 20.81 5.30
CA GLY A 214 7.75 19.94 6.45
C GLY A 214 8.23 18.55 6.07
N THR A 215 8.52 18.32 4.79
CA THR A 215 8.99 17.01 4.32
C THR A 215 10.42 16.76 4.77
N HIS A 216 10.61 15.72 5.55
CA HIS A 216 11.92 15.27 5.98
C HIS A 216 12.29 13.97 5.26
N ALA A 217 13.39 14.01 4.49
CA ALA A 217 13.94 12.80 3.90
C ALA A 217 14.40 11.84 5.01
N THR A 218 14.00 10.60 4.93
CA THR A 218 14.50 9.55 5.83
C THR A 218 15.89 9.09 5.38
N ASN A 219 16.56 8.26 6.18
CA ASN A 219 17.80 7.64 5.76
C ASN A 219 17.59 6.44 4.80
N LEU A 220 16.36 6.16 4.41
CA LEU A 220 16.02 5.09 3.47
C LEU A 220 16.34 5.53 2.03
N VAL A 221 17.17 4.74 1.37
CA VAL A 221 17.57 4.96 -0.02
C VAL A 221 17.21 3.70 -0.81
N ASN A 222 16.58 3.89 -1.97
CA ASN A 222 16.10 2.81 -2.85
C ASN A 222 15.17 1.83 -2.13
N GLN A 223 14.33 2.35 -1.26
CA GLN A 223 13.31 1.59 -0.54
C GLN A 223 11.93 2.12 -0.94
N ALA A 224 11.12 1.26 -1.49
CA ALA A 224 9.74 1.51 -1.83
C ALA A 224 8.81 0.64 -0.97
N SER A 225 7.51 0.84 -1.06
CA SER A 225 6.49 -0.07 -0.55
C SER A 225 6.68 -0.44 0.93
N ILE A 226 6.82 0.58 1.78
CA ILE A 226 6.99 0.38 3.22
C ILE A 226 5.65 0.48 3.96
N ASP A 227 5.43 -0.34 4.97
CA ASP A 227 4.35 -0.13 5.94
C ASP A 227 4.93 0.12 7.33
N VAL A 228 4.50 1.22 7.96
CA VAL A 228 4.98 1.68 9.26
C VAL A 228 3.85 1.59 10.27
N LYS A 229 4.17 1.02 11.43
CA LYS A 229 3.30 1.01 12.61
C LYS A 229 4.10 1.47 13.84
N PHE A 230 3.42 1.80 14.91
CA PHE A 230 4.08 2.08 16.20
C PHE A 230 4.00 0.84 17.10
N ASP A 231 5.14 0.27 17.41
CA ASP A 231 5.25 -0.87 18.33
C ASP A 231 5.16 -0.38 19.78
N LEU A 232 4.02 -0.64 20.42
CA LEU A 232 3.78 -0.25 21.80
C LEU A 232 4.72 -0.93 22.79
N SER A 233 5.17 -2.16 22.48
CA SER A 233 6.05 -2.93 23.37
C SER A 233 7.47 -2.36 23.41
N GLN A 234 7.95 -1.89 22.27
CA GLN A 234 9.27 -1.29 22.10
C GLN A 234 9.26 0.23 22.24
N SER A 235 8.07 0.86 22.22
CA SER A 235 7.90 2.32 22.14
C SER A 235 8.68 2.94 20.98
N GLN A 236 8.65 2.28 19.81
CA GLN A 236 9.35 2.67 18.60
C GLN A 236 8.47 2.50 17.37
N PHE A 237 8.79 3.22 16.31
CA PHE A 237 8.24 2.94 14.97
C PHE A 237 8.87 1.64 14.47
N MET A 238 8.03 0.78 13.92
CA MET A 238 8.41 -0.46 13.26
C MET A 238 7.98 -0.37 11.80
N MET A 239 8.88 -0.68 10.90
CA MET A 239 8.64 -0.76 9.46
C MET A 239 8.72 -2.22 9.04
N ILE A 240 7.75 -2.65 8.24
CA ILE A 240 7.80 -3.90 7.50
C ILE A 240 7.94 -3.61 6.00
N ARG A 241 8.70 -4.43 5.29
CA ARG A 241 8.83 -4.35 3.83
C ARG A 241 9.36 -5.64 3.23
N VAL A 242 9.16 -5.81 1.94
CA VAL A 242 9.88 -6.83 1.17
C VAL A 242 11.20 -6.24 0.68
N GLU A 243 12.29 -6.93 0.95
CA GLU A 243 13.60 -6.64 0.37
C GLU A 243 13.81 -7.45 -0.90
N ASN A 244 14.54 -6.91 -1.85
CA ASN A 244 14.75 -7.52 -3.16
C ASN A 244 13.42 -7.87 -3.86
N GLU A 245 12.47 -6.94 -3.84
CA GLU A 245 11.19 -7.10 -4.53
C GLU A 245 11.37 -7.56 -5.97
N PHE A 246 10.39 -8.29 -6.49
CA PHE A 246 10.40 -8.81 -7.87
C PHE A 246 11.59 -9.71 -8.20
N SER A 247 12.21 -10.34 -7.21
CA SER A 247 13.35 -11.23 -7.44
C SER A 247 13.19 -12.59 -6.77
N SER A 248 13.97 -13.57 -7.24
CA SER A 248 14.02 -14.89 -6.61
C SER A 248 14.65 -14.89 -5.21
N THR A 249 15.21 -13.75 -4.79
CA THR A 249 15.84 -13.57 -3.47
C THR A 249 15.02 -12.65 -2.56
N SER A 250 13.74 -12.44 -2.85
CA SER A 250 12.84 -11.67 -1.99
C SER A 250 12.84 -12.22 -0.57
N TYR A 251 12.79 -11.32 0.40
CA TYR A 251 12.64 -11.68 1.80
C TYR A 251 11.88 -10.60 2.57
N LEU A 252 11.18 -11.00 3.62
CA LEU A 252 10.49 -10.08 4.49
C LEU A 252 11.43 -9.55 5.56
N ALA A 253 11.50 -8.24 5.71
CA ALA A 253 12.36 -7.57 6.68
C ALA A 253 11.61 -6.55 7.51
N ARG A 254 12.15 -6.28 8.70
CA ARG A 254 11.72 -5.18 9.57
C ARG A 254 12.87 -4.28 9.93
N SER A 255 12.56 -3.03 10.23
CA SER A 255 13.47 -2.03 10.77
C SER A 255 12.76 -1.24 11.86
N TYR A 256 13.53 -0.64 12.77
CA TYR A 256 13.02 0.18 13.84
C TYR A 256 13.56 1.60 13.80
N SER A 257 12.79 2.55 14.32
CA SER A 257 13.17 3.94 14.46
C SER A 257 12.54 4.57 15.69
N SER A 258 13.29 5.41 16.39
CA SER A 258 12.76 6.21 17.50
C SER A 258 12.14 7.53 17.07
N ASP A 259 12.49 8.02 15.87
CA ASP A 259 12.10 9.32 15.33
C ASP A 259 11.31 9.26 14.02
N GLY A 260 11.16 8.05 13.44
CA GLY A 260 10.50 7.83 12.15
C GLY A 260 11.33 8.24 10.93
N MET A 261 12.54 8.76 11.13
CA MET A 261 13.44 9.24 10.07
C MET A 261 14.72 8.42 9.96
N SER A 262 15.30 8.04 11.10
CA SER A 262 16.53 7.27 11.19
C SER A 262 16.21 5.83 11.49
N TRP A 263 16.29 4.96 10.49
CA TRP A 263 15.92 3.56 10.57
C TRP A 263 17.15 2.67 10.76
N THR A 264 16.99 1.62 11.55
CA THR A 264 18.01 0.58 11.70
C THR A 264 18.19 -0.20 10.38
N ALA A 265 19.31 -0.89 10.26
CA ALA A 265 19.49 -1.86 9.17
C ALA A 265 18.35 -2.91 9.18
N PRO A 266 17.91 -3.40 7.99
CA PRO A 266 16.84 -4.38 7.91
C PRO A 266 17.25 -5.68 8.59
N GLN A 267 16.34 -6.23 9.36
CA GLN A 267 16.44 -7.54 9.98
C GLN A 267 15.46 -8.48 9.31
N ALA A 268 15.95 -9.59 8.76
CA ALA A 268 15.09 -10.57 8.13
C ALA A 268 14.14 -11.19 9.16
N VAL A 269 12.85 -11.09 8.88
CA VAL A 269 11.77 -11.80 9.59
C VAL A 269 11.59 -13.18 8.97
N TYR A 270 11.48 -13.20 7.65
CA TYR A 270 11.51 -14.41 6.84
C TYR A 270 12.64 -14.24 5.82
N PRO A 271 13.77 -14.96 5.99
CA PRO A 271 14.89 -14.84 5.08
C PRO A 271 14.58 -15.43 3.70
N SER A 272 15.38 -15.06 2.70
CA SER A 272 15.30 -15.62 1.36
C SER A 272 15.35 -17.16 1.41
N GLY A 273 14.48 -17.80 0.62
CA GLY A 273 14.27 -19.24 0.60
C GLY A 273 13.26 -19.77 1.63
N GLN A 274 12.86 -18.94 2.61
CA GLN A 274 11.74 -19.20 3.50
C GLN A 274 10.54 -18.26 3.22
N PHE A 275 10.73 -17.24 2.41
CA PHE A 275 9.74 -16.28 1.96
C PHE A 275 9.42 -16.50 0.48
N PRO A 276 8.20 -16.22 0.02
CA PRO A 276 7.84 -16.36 -1.39
C PRO A 276 8.75 -15.53 -2.30
N GLN A 277 9.17 -16.15 -3.40
CA GLN A 277 9.97 -15.47 -4.41
C GLN A 277 9.12 -14.45 -5.18
N TYR A 278 9.75 -13.40 -5.65
CA TYR A 278 9.13 -12.32 -6.44
C TYR A 278 8.01 -11.56 -5.70
N ALA A 279 7.90 -11.74 -4.39
CA ALA A 279 6.92 -11.02 -3.58
C ALA A 279 7.19 -9.52 -3.58
N HIS A 280 6.12 -8.73 -3.34
CA HIS A 280 6.23 -7.30 -3.19
C HIS A 280 5.12 -6.71 -2.31
N ASP A 281 5.28 -5.45 -1.87
CA ASP A 281 4.31 -4.66 -1.10
C ASP A 281 3.77 -5.37 0.14
N ALA A 282 4.51 -5.28 1.24
CA ALA A 282 4.08 -5.84 2.51
C ALA A 282 3.32 -4.83 3.37
N GLY A 283 2.25 -5.29 4.03
CA GLY A 283 1.53 -4.54 5.06
C GLY A 283 1.31 -5.37 6.31
N ILE A 284 1.49 -4.77 7.50
CA ILE A 284 1.35 -5.44 8.79
C ILE A 284 0.10 -4.97 9.53
N ALA A 285 -0.58 -5.89 10.22
CA ALA A 285 -1.75 -5.58 11.01
C ALA A 285 -1.41 -4.66 12.19
N GLY A 286 -2.14 -3.57 12.30
CA GLY A 286 -2.15 -2.67 13.45
C GLY A 286 -3.58 -2.40 13.92
N ASP A 287 -3.74 -1.66 15.02
CA ASP A 287 -5.03 -1.13 15.39
C ASP A 287 -5.48 0.02 14.46
N GLU A 288 -6.64 0.60 14.72
CA GLU A 288 -7.24 1.65 13.88
C GLU A 288 -6.39 2.93 13.75
N ILE A 289 -5.42 3.14 14.65
CA ILE A 289 -4.52 4.29 14.63
C ILE A 289 -3.08 3.92 14.29
N GLY A 290 -2.82 2.66 13.96
CA GLY A 290 -1.53 2.18 13.48
C GLY A 290 -0.59 1.71 14.59
N ASN A 291 -1.08 1.30 15.77
CA ASN A 291 -0.25 0.64 16.77
C ASN A 291 -0.24 -0.88 16.58
N VAL A 292 0.89 -1.51 16.90
CA VAL A 292 1.02 -2.95 17.06
C VAL A 292 1.18 -3.28 18.54
N ALA A 293 0.26 -4.06 19.06
CA ALA A 293 0.25 -4.46 20.47
C ALA A 293 0.41 -5.98 20.66
N SER A 294 0.24 -6.76 19.60
CA SER A 294 0.31 -8.22 19.68
C SER A 294 1.72 -8.74 19.51
N PRO A 295 2.11 -9.77 20.26
CA PRO A 295 3.39 -10.46 20.02
C PRO A 295 3.45 -11.14 18.66
N SER A 296 2.30 -11.45 18.06
CA SER A 296 2.22 -12.02 16.69
C SER A 296 1.26 -11.17 15.87
N ALA A 297 1.75 -10.59 14.78
CA ALA A 297 0.98 -9.75 13.89
C ALA A 297 0.85 -10.41 12.51
N LEU A 298 -0.35 -10.31 11.92
CA LEU A 298 -0.59 -10.73 10.55
C LEU A 298 0.14 -9.78 9.61
N VAL A 299 0.89 -10.33 8.66
CA VAL A 299 1.51 -9.56 7.56
C VAL A 299 0.97 -10.09 6.24
N GLY A 300 0.54 -9.20 5.37
CA GLY A 300 0.10 -9.50 4.02
C GLY A 300 1.10 -9.01 2.98
N PHE A 301 1.14 -9.62 1.81
CA PHE A 301 2.02 -9.25 0.69
C PHE A 301 1.51 -9.86 -0.63
N GLY A 302 1.87 -9.22 -1.75
CA GLY A 302 1.59 -9.75 -3.08
C GLY A 302 2.56 -10.86 -3.46
N VAL A 303 2.04 -11.94 -4.07
CA VAL A 303 2.85 -13.03 -4.63
C VAL A 303 2.40 -13.29 -6.06
N PRO A 304 3.30 -13.31 -7.05
CA PRO A 304 2.90 -13.55 -8.43
C PRO A 304 2.40 -14.97 -8.62
N TYR A 305 1.34 -15.14 -9.40
CA TYR A 305 0.90 -16.45 -9.87
C TYR A 305 1.25 -16.61 -11.36
N GLY A 306 1.62 -17.83 -11.77
CA GLY A 306 2.02 -18.12 -13.14
C GLY A 306 3.51 -17.96 -13.37
N LEU A 307 3.92 -17.17 -14.36
CA LEU A 307 5.35 -17.00 -14.70
C LEU A 307 6.03 -16.07 -13.71
N ALA A 308 7.08 -16.55 -13.08
CA ALA A 308 7.90 -15.78 -12.15
C ALA A 308 8.93 -14.95 -12.93
N ASP A 309 8.51 -13.81 -13.48
CA ASP A 309 9.40 -12.82 -14.10
C ASP A 309 8.86 -11.40 -13.95
N ALA A 310 9.66 -10.41 -14.32
CA ALA A 310 9.32 -9.00 -14.24
C ALA A 310 8.12 -8.59 -15.12
N ASP A 311 7.69 -9.44 -16.06
CA ASP A 311 6.56 -9.18 -16.96
C ASP A 311 5.22 -9.62 -16.35
N ASN A 312 5.20 -10.13 -15.11
CA ASN A 312 3.99 -10.54 -14.39
C ASN A 312 3.20 -9.38 -13.78
N TRP A 313 3.47 -8.16 -14.16
CA TRP A 313 2.67 -7.03 -13.71
C TRP A 313 1.19 -7.26 -14.00
N GLY A 314 0.37 -7.25 -12.95
CA GLY A 314 -1.06 -7.55 -13.06
C GLY A 314 -1.45 -9.01 -12.84
N HIS A 315 -0.57 -9.87 -12.30
CA HIS A 315 -0.85 -11.27 -11.97
C HIS A 315 -0.38 -11.60 -10.55
N TRP A 316 -1.09 -11.07 -9.55
CA TRP A 316 -0.74 -11.18 -8.14
C TRP A 316 -1.89 -11.72 -7.32
N ASP A 317 -1.60 -12.65 -6.43
CA ASP A 317 -2.49 -13.06 -5.35
C ASP A 317 -2.03 -12.44 -4.03
N LEU A 318 -2.97 -12.17 -3.14
CA LEU A 318 -2.66 -11.69 -1.80
C LEU A 318 -2.46 -12.88 -0.86
N TYR A 319 -1.28 -12.94 -0.28
CA TYR A 319 -0.90 -13.91 0.75
C TYR A 319 -0.71 -13.23 2.10
N ALA A 320 -0.78 -14.03 3.17
CA ALA A 320 -0.45 -13.57 4.52
C ALA A 320 0.28 -14.64 5.32
N GLY A 321 0.89 -14.21 6.41
CA GLY A 321 1.51 -15.04 7.43
C GLY A 321 1.61 -14.28 8.74
N TYR A 322 2.03 -14.95 9.81
CA TYR A 322 2.20 -14.31 11.12
C TYR A 322 3.68 -14.03 11.38
N VAL A 323 3.96 -12.81 11.82
CA VAL A 323 5.29 -12.39 12.25
C VAL A 323 5.27 -12.24 13.76
N ASP A 324 6.13 -12.97 14.44
CA ASP A 324 6.36 -12.75 15.86
C ASP A 324 7.25 -11.50 16.00
N PRO A 325 6.79 -10.45 16.68
CA PRO A 325 7.67 -9.36 17.08
C PRO A 325 8.78 -9.90 17.96
N PRO A 326 9.93 -9.23 18.05
CA PRO A 326 11.11 -9.70 18.77
C PRO A 326 10.87 -9.87 20.26
#